data_40e63a194848526c8961b9873b695e96
#
_entry.id   40e63a194848526c8961b9873b695e96
#
_cell.length_a   1.000
_cell.length_b   1.000
_cell.length_c   1.000
_cell.angle_alpha   90.00
_cell.angle_beta   90.00
_cell.angle_gamma   90.00
#
_symmetry.space_group_name_H-M   'P 1'
#
loop_
_entity.id
_entity.type
_entity.pdbx_description
1 polymer ?
#
loop_
_entity_poly.entity_id
_entity_poly.type
_entity_poly.pdbx_seq_one_letter_code
_entity_poly.pdbx_strand_id
1 'polypeptide(L)'
;MNLIKINKTVIAAVAPAIMGQFGEDVTMDQLRAAFIKLGFTDMIEVAFAADMLTVKESVEFNKHVNSPNDLMITSCCCPMWVGMLKKVYKDLIPNLSPSVSPMIAAGRVIKALNKDAKVVFIGPCIAKKSEATAPDVADAIDFVLTFQELNDIFNTFNFHPKDLKGIPSIEYTSRGGRLYARTGGVSIAVSEAIEELYPDKIKYFKSKKAEGVKECKEILDKALSGNLDATFIEGMGCVGGCVGGPKILVPASDAKKAVDKFAYDASIKVAVHSKILDDVLEKIGITSLEDFKDPKKINMLEREF
;
A
#
# COMPACT_ATOMS: atom_id res chain seq x y z
N MET A 1 -3.34 -8.72 -22.00
CA MET A 1 -3.57 -10.11 -22.50
C MET A 1 -2.32 -10.76 -23.10
N ASN A 2 -1.51 -10.06 -23.91
CA ASN A 2 -0.27 -10.66 -24.44
C ASN A 2 0.71 -11.10 -23.35
N LEU A 3 0.86 -10.29 -22.27
CA LEU A 3 1.73 -10.62 -21.14
C LEU A 3 1.39 -11.99 -20.54
N ILE A 4 0.11 -12.29 -20.34
CA ILE A 4 -0.37 -13.56 -19.77
C ILE A 4 -0.08 -14.73 -20.71
N LYS A 5 -0.22 -14.53 -22.03
CA LYS A 5 -0.05 -15.61 -23.03
C LYS A 5 1.40 -16.08 -23.19
N ILE A 6 2.37 -15.18 -22.96
CA ILE A 6 3.80 -15.46 -23.23
C ILE A 6 4.62 -15.76 -21.96
N ASN A 7 4.08 -15.49 -20.79
CA ASN A 7 4.78 -15.72 -19.51
C ASN A 7 4.12 -16.84 -18.72
N LYS A 8 4.94 -17.69 -18.08
CA LYS A 8 4.47 -18.85 -17.29
C LYS A 8 3.83 -18.43 -15.96
N THR A 9 4.33 -17.37 -15.35
CA THR A 9 3.86 -16.88 -14.05
C THR A 9 3.51 -15.41 -14.15
N VAL A 10 2.23 -15.07 -14.01
CA VAL A 10 1.73 -13.69 -13.97
C VAL A 10 0.86 -13.53 -12.75
N ILE A 11 1.26 -12.64 -11.85
CA ILE A 11 0.58 -12.39 -10.58
C ILE A 11 -0.20 -11.06 -10.65
N ALA A 12 -1.46 -11.11 -10.23
CA ALA A 12 -2.27 -9.91 -10.01
C ALA A 12 -2.02 -9.37 -8.60
N ALA A 13 -1.35 -8.23 -8.48
CA ALA A 13 -1.16 -7.52 -7.21
C ALA A 13 -2.27 -6.46 -7.05
N VAL A 14 -3.21 -6.70 -6.15
CA VAL A 14 -4.47 -5.99 -6.10
C VAL A 14 -4.53 -5.04 -4.90
N ALA A 15 -4.83 -3.75 -5.18
CA ALA A 15 -5.00 -2.75 -4.13
C ALA A 15 -6.23 -3.05 -3.26
N PRO A 16 -6.17 -2.88 -1.93
CA PRO A 16 -7.31 -3.16 -1.04
C PRO A 16 -8.55 -2.31 -1.35
N ALA A 17 -8.38 -1.17 -2.03
CA ALA A 17 -9.49 -0.34 -2.54
C ALA A 17 -10.39 -1.05 -3.58
N ILE A 18 -10.08 -2.29 -4.00
CA ILE A 18 -10.91 -3.09 -4.92
C ILE A 18 -12.22 -3.53 -4.28
N MET A 19 -12.26 -3.63 -2.96
CA MET A 19 -13.46 -4.06 -2.25
C MET A 19 -14.63 -3.13 -2.55
N GLY A 20 -15.78 -3.74 -2.89
CA GLY A 20 -16.99 -3.04 -3.29
C GLY A 20 -17.01 -2.49 -4.72
N GLN A 21 -15.90 -2.52 -5.47
CA GLN A 21 -15.83 -1.92 -6.82
C GLN A 21 -16.64 -2.70 -7.86
N PHE A 22 -16.74 -3.99 -7.72
CA PHE A 22 -17.45 -4.90 -8.66
C PHE A 22 -18.76 -5.44 -8.09
N GLY A 23 -19.29 -4.81 -7.07
CA GLY A 23 -20.50 -5.19 -6.36
C GLY A 23 -20.25 -5.33 -4.86
N GLU A 24 -21.23 -4.96 -4.07
CA GLU A 24 -21.13 -4.91 -2.61
C GLU A 24 -20.84 -6.30 -2.01
N ASP A 25 -21.38 -7.37 -2.62
CA ASP A 25 -21.27 -8.75 -2.17
C ASP A 25 -20.12 -9.53 -2.84
N VAL A 26 -19.32 -8.90 -3.72
CA VAL A 26 -18.20 -9.59 -4.36
C VAL A 26 -17.07 -9.79 -3.36
N THR A 27 -16.70 -11.06 -3.15
CA THR A 27 -15.66 -11.45 -2.20
C THR A 27 -14.28 -11.48 -2.84
N MET A 28 -13.21 -11.45 -2.01
CA MET A 28 -11.83 -11.63 -2.50
C MET A 28 -11.63 -12.98 -3.17
N ASP A 29 -12.29 -14.04 -2.70
CA ASP A 29 -12.22 -15.35 -3.34
C ASP A 29 -12.82 -15.36 -4.75
N GLN A 30 -13.91 -14.61 -4.96
CA GLN A 30 -14.50 -14.43 -6.30
C GLN A 30 -13.62 -13.57 -7.21
N LEU A 31 -12.98 -12.53 -6.68
CA LEU A 31 -11.99 -11.74 -7.42
C LEU A 31 -10.80 -12.61 -7.81
N ARG A 32 -10.28 -13.44 -6.89
CA ARG A 32 -9.21 -14.40 -7.18
C ARG A 32 -9.61 -15.35 -8.32
N ALA A 33 -10.82 -15.92 -8.25
CA ALA A 33 -11.37 -16.76 -9.30
C ALA A 33 -11.45 -16.00 -10.65
N ALA A 34 -11.82 -14.73 -10.65
CA ALA A 34 -11.89 -13.90 -11.85
C ALA A 34 -10.51 -13.67 -12.48
N PHE A 35 -9.48 -13.38 -11.66
CA PHE A 35 -8.12 -13.24 -12.18
C PHE A 35 -7.56 -14.55 -12.75
N ILE A 36 -7.79 -15.68 -12.07
CA ILE A 36 -7.39 -17.00 -12.59
C ILE A 36 -8.12 -17.30 -13.90
N LYS A 37 -9.41 -16.98 -13.99
CA LYS A 37 -10.18 -17.12 -15.26
C LYS A 37 -9.64 -16.25 -16.38
N LEU A 38 -9.08 -15.07 -16.10
CA LEU A 38 -8.39 -14.23 -17.08
C LEU A 38 -7.03 -14.80 -17.50
N GLY A 39 -6.52 -15.83 -16.80
CA GLY A 39 -5.25 -16.48 -17.09
C GLY A 39 -4.08 -16.02 -16.20
N PHE A 40 -4.32 -15.23 -15.16
CA PHE A 40 -3.32 -14.99 -14.13
C PHE A 40 -3.01 -16.29 -13.39
N THR A 41 -1.77 -16.45 -12.96
CA THR A 41 -1.36 -17.59 -12.13
C THR A 41 -2.01 -17.54 -10.77
N ASP A 42 -2.04 -16.35 -10.16
CA ASP A 42 -2.72 -16.08 -8.90
C ASP A 42 -2.95 -14.57 -8.69
N MET A 43 -3.63 -14.25 -7.58
CA MET A 43 -3.89 -12.90 -7.09
C MET A 43 -3.34 -12.76 -5.67
N ILE A 44 -2.71 -11.62 -5.36
CA ILE A 44 -2.32 -11.26 -4.00
C ILE A 44 -2.90 -9.90 -3.60
N GLU A 45 -3.21 -9.76 -2.30
CA GLU A 45 -3.54 -8.47 -1.71
C GLU A 45 -2.28 -7.63 -1.51
N VAL A 46 -2.22 -6.43 -2.10
CA VAL A 46 -1.12 -5.48 -1.86
C VAL A 46 -1.11 -4.97 -0.40
N ALA A 47 -2.20 -5.15 0.32
CA ALA A 47 -2.29 -4.93 1.77
C ALA A 47 -1.22 -5.71 2.55
N PHE A 48 -0.78 -6.88 2.05
CA PHE A 48 0.32 -7.64 2.64
C PHE A 48 1.66 -6.88 2.59
N ALA A 49 1.96 -6.23 1.47
CA ALA A 49 3.13 -5.39 1.37
C ALA A 49 2.98 -4.10 2.21
N ALA A 50 1.76 -3.61 2.41
CA ALA A 50 1.49 -2.54 3.36
C ALA A 50 1.80 -2.96 4.81
N ASP A 51 1.56 -4.23 5.17
CA ASP A 51 1.95 -4.77 6.47
C ASP A 51 3.48 -4.76 6.67
N MET A 52 4.26 -5.15 5.66
CA MET A 52 5.73 -5.05 5.69
C MET A 52 6.19 -3.60 5.91
N LEU A 53 5.57 -2.67 5.18
CA LEU A 53 5.90 -1.26 5.30
C LEU A 53 5.43 -0.67 6.63
N THR A 54 4.35 -1.18 7.23
CA THR A 54 3.92 -0.79 8.58
C THR A 54 5.00 -1.11 9.61
N VAL A 55 5.60 -2.30 9.56
CA VAL A 55 6.72 -2.67 10.43
C VAL A 55 7.91 -1.77 10.17
N LYS A 56 8.27 -1.54 8.90
CA LYS A 56 9.38 -0.64 8.52
C LYS A 56 9.17 0.79 9.01
N GLU A 57 7.99 1.38 8.78
CA GLU A 57 7.65 2.74 9.21
C GLU A 57 7.72 2.87 10.75
N SER A 58 7.36 1.81 11.49
CA SER A 58 7.47 1.80 12.95
C SER A 58 8.92 1.79 13.41
N VAL A 59 9.80 1.05 12.73
CA VAL A 59 11.25 1.07 12.99
C VAL A 59 11.85 2.46 12.66
N GLU A 60 11.46 3.05 11.52
CA GLU A 60 11.89 4.40 11.14
C GLU A 60 11.42 5.44 12.15
N PHE A 61 10.16 5.36 12.59
CA PHE A 61 9.63 6.24 13.62
C PHE A 61 10.43 6.13 14.93
N ASN A 62 10.69 4.91 15.39
CA ASN A 62 11.50 4.67 16.59
C ASN A 62 12.91 5.26 16.49
N LYS A 63 13.51 5.24 15.29
CA LYS A 63 14.85 5.77 15.02
C LYS A 63 14.85 7.31 14.99
N HIS A 64 13.88 7.90 14.31
CA HIS A 64 13.91 9.33 13.99
C HIS A 64 13.13 10.21 14.97
N VAL A 65 12.12 9.68 15.67
CA VAL A 65 11.30 10.47 16.60
C VAL A 65 11.66 10.17 18.05
N ASN A 66 12.34 11.11 18.70
CA ASN A 66 12.82 11.01 20.08
C ASN A 66 12.24 12.10 20.97
N SER A 67 11.57 13.09 20.37
CA SER A 67 10.96 14.21 21.08
C SER A 67 9.67 14.66 20.36
N PRO A 68 8.83 15.47 21.04
CA PRO A 68 7.62 16.03 20.41
C PRO A 68 7.92 17.04 19.27
N ASN A 69 9.17 17.45 19.10
CA ASN A 69 9.58 18.40 18.07
C ASN A 69 10.12 17.71 16.80
N ASP A 70 10.34 16.40 16.86
CA ASP A 70 10.78 15.63 15.70
C ASP A 70 9.61 15.37 14.77
N LEU A 71 9.90 15.27 13.48
CA LEU A 71 8.88 15.06 12.46
C LEU A 71 9.30 13.95 11.50
N MET A 72 8.40 13.02 11.26
CA MET A 72 8.48 12.01 10.21
C MET A 72 7.30 12.17 9.24
N ILE A 73 7.59 12.16 7.95
CA ILE A 73 6.60 12.21 6.88
C ILE A 73 6.60 10.86 6.18
N THR A 74 5.46 10.17 6.12
CA THR A 74 5.39 8.89 5.42
C THR A 74 5.36 9.06 3.92
N SER A 75 6.11 8.23 3.19
CA SER A 75 6.13 8.15 1.72
C SER A 75 5.38 6.94 1.18
N CYS A 76 4.99 6.02 2.05
CA CYS A 76 4.68 4.64 1.70
C CYS A 76 3.32 4.41 1.03
N CYS A 77 2.66 5.39 0.39
CA CYS A 77 1.39 5.09 -0.28
C CYS A 77 1.09 5.91 -1.53
N CYS A 78 1.16 7.23 -1.50
CA CYS A 78 0.62 8.09 -2.55
C CYS A 78 1.70 8.73 -3.44
N PRO A 79 1.80 8.37 -4.73
CA PRO A 79 2.80 8.98 -5.64
C PRO A 79 2.62 10.48 -5.83
N MET A 80 1.38 11.00 -5.72
CA MET A 80 1.13 12.44 -5.81
C MET A 80 1.71 13.18 -4.60
N TRP A 81 1.53 12.63 -3.39
CA TRP A 81 2.10 13.14 -2.15
C TRP A 81 3.63 13.19 -2.22
N VAL A 82 4.25 12.08 -2.58
CA VAL A 82 5.70 11.99 -2.78
C VAL A 82 6.17 12.96 -3.86
N GLY A 83 5.44 13.05 -4.97
CA GLY A 83 5.76 13.97 -6.06
C GLY A 83 5.69 15.45 -5.64
N MET A 84 4.77 15.80 -4.73
CA MET A 84 4.67 17.15 -4.17
C MET A 84 5.88 17.48 -3.29
N LEU A 85 6.30 16.55 -2.41
CA LEU A 85 7.50 16.70 -1.60
C LEU A 85 8.76 16.84 -2.48
N LYS A 86 8.97 15.93 -3.43
CA LYS A 86 10.17 15.96 -4.31
C LYS A 86 10.27 17.22 -5.18
N LYS A 87 9.16 17.81 -5.60
CA LYS A 87 9.17 18.91 -6.58
C LYS A 87 8.98 20.29 -5.96
N VAL A 88 8.20 20.37 -4.88
CA VAL A 88 7.77 21.65 -4.29
C VAL A 88 8.33 21.85 -2.88
N TYR A 89 8.30 20.82 -2.06
CA TYR A 89 8.64 20.89 -0.63
C TYR A 89 9.96 20.18 -0.33
N LYS A 90 11.00 20.49 -1.10
CA LYS A 90 12.31 19.81 -1.04
C LYS A 90 12.97 19.89 0.34
N ASP A 91 12.75 20.96 1.07
CA ASP A 91 13.32 21.17 2.40
C ASP A 91 12.77 20.20 3.45
N LEU A 92 11.64 19.52 3.15
CA LEU A 92 11.06 18.47 3.98
C LEU A 92 11.54 17.05 3.63
N ILE A 93 12.35 16.89 2.58
CA ILE A 93 12.89 15.57 2.19
C ILE A 93 13.66 14.89 3.33
N PRO A 94 14.46 15.58 4.16
CA PRO A 94 15.14 14.95 5.30
C PRO A 94 14.19 14.31 6.33
N ASN A 95 12.91 14.73 6.36
CA ASN A 95 11.89 14.17 7.23
C ASN A 95 11.07 13.06 6.56
N LEU A 96 11.29 12.82 5.26
CA LEU A 96 10.53 11.85 4.48
C LEU A 96 11.09 10.44 4.72
N SER A 97 10.24 9.51 5.11
CA SER A 97 10.61 8.09 5.18
C SER A 97 11.04 7.59 3.79
N PRO A 98 12.15 6.84 3.68
CA PRO A 98 12.64 6.34 2.40
C PRO A 98 11.83 5.16 1.86
N SER A 99 10.67 4.85 2.42
CA SER A 99 9.86 3.71 2.02
C SER A 99 9.31 3.83 0.59
N VAL A 100 9.31 2.71 -0.13
CA VAL A 100 8.54 2.58 -1.38
C VAL A 100 7.05 2.47 -1.09
N SER A 101 6.21 2.56 -2.12
CA SER A 101 4.78 2.27 -1.96
C SER A 101 4.52 0.76 -1.84
N PRO A 102 3.37 0.34 -1.25
CA PRO A 102 2.99 -1.08 -1.18
C PRO A 102 2.93 -1.77 -2.55
N MET A 103 2.59 -1.05 -3.61
CA MET A 103 2.66 -1.57 -4.97
C MET A 103 4.09 -1.99 -5.35
N ILE A 104 5.07 -1.14 -5.10
CA ILE A 104 6.47 -1.41 -5.42
C ILE A 104 7.03 -2.51 -4.52
N ALA A 105 6.76 -2.44 -3.21
CA ALA A 105 7.17 -3.48 -2.28
C ALA A 105 6.61 -4.86 -2.69
N ALA A 106 5.31 -4.95 -3.01
CA ALA A 106 4.69 -6.19 -3.49
C ALA A 106 5.39 -6.73 -4.74
N GLY A 107 5.64 -5.88 -5.73
CA GLY A 107 6.32 -6.29 -6.96
C GLY A 107 7.73 -6.82 -6.73
N ARG A 108 8.52 -6.12 -5.93
CA ARG A 108 9.89 -6.54 -5.59
C ARG A 108 9.92 -7.84 -4.79
N VAL A 109 9.04 -7.99 -3.79
CA VAL A 109 8.94 -9.22 -2.98
C VAL A 109 8.50 -10.41 -3.85
N ILE A 110 7.49 -10.26 -4.71
CA ILE A 110 7.07 -11.33 -5.63
C ILE A 110 8.24 -11.76 -6.51
N LYS A 111 8.98 -10.81 -7.09
CA LYS A 111 10.12 -11.11 -7.98
C LYS A 111 11.33 -11.65 -7.21
N ALA A 112 11.51 -11.30 -5.94
CA ALA A 112 12.51 -11.92 -5.08
C ALA A 112 12.22 -13.39 -4.81
N LEU A 113 10.93 -13.72 -4.60
CA LEU A 113 10.48 -15.10 -4.38
C LEU A 113 10.40 -15.92 -5.68
N ASN A 114 10.14 -15.27 -6.82
CA ASN A 114 10.09 -15.88 -8.13
C ASN A 114 10.58 -14.90 -9.21
N LYS A 115 11.82 -15.06 -9.64
CA LYS A 115 12.51 -14.14 -10.57
C LYS A 115 11.84 -14.04 -11.94
N ASP A 116 11.13 -15.09 -12.36
CA ASP A 116 10.45 -15.14 -13.67
C ASP A 116 9.01 -14.59 -13.61
N ALA A 117 8.54 -14.23 -12.41
CA ALA A 117 7.19 -13.71 -12.26
C ALA A 117 7.04 -12.34 -12.93
N LYS A 118 5.93 -12.18 -13.63
CA LYS A 118 5.42 -10.89 -14.09
C LYS A 118 4.35 -10.40 -13.13
N VAL A 119 4.41 -9.12 -12.78
CA VAL A 119 3.51 -8.52 -11.81
C VAL A 119 2.66 -7.44 -12.48
N VAL A 120 1.36 -7.62 -12.40
CA VAL A 120 0.37 -6.63 -12.84
C VAL A 120 -0.28 -6.03 -11.61
N PHE A 121 -0.11 -4.74 -11.39
CA PHE A 121 -0.81 -4.03 -10.32
C PHE A 121 -2.20 -3.61 -10.78
N ILE A 122 -3.19 -3.79 -9.92
CA ILE A 122 -4.58 -3.39 -10.16
C ILE A 122 -5.02 -2.42 -9.05
N GLY A 123 -5.44 -1.20 -9.43
CA GLY A 123 -5.83 -0.20 -8.44
C GLY A 123 -6.57 1.01 -9.02
N PRO A 124 -7.04 1.95 -8.18
CA PRO A 124 -7.88 3.07 -8.60
C PRO A 124 -7.08 4.28 -9.13
N CYS A 125 -5.75 4.16 -9.28
CA CYS A 125 -4.87 5.32 -9.39
C CYS A 125 -4.10 5.37 -10.70
N ILE A 126 -4.25 6.48 -11.45
CA ILE A 126 -3.48 6.72 -12.70
C ILE A 126 -2.00 7.02 -12.39
N ALA A 127 -1.70 7.71 -11.28
CA ALA A 127 -0.33 8.04 -10.90
C ALA A 127 0.54 6.80 -10.63
N LYS A 128 -0.07 5.65 -10.33
CA LYS A 128 0.63 4.37 -10.21
C LYS A 128 1.25 3.89 -11.52
N LYS A 129 0.69 4.27 -12.69
CA LYS A 129 1.31 4.01 -13.99
C LYS A 129 2.63 4.76 -14.14
N SER A 130 2.67 6.02 -13.70
CA SER A 130 3.90 6.83 -13.71
C SER A 130 4.91 6.34 -12.66
N GLU A 131 4.44 5.95 -11.47
CA GLU A 131 5.33 5.40 -10.44
C GLU A 131 6.01 4.12 -10.90
N ALA A 132 5.27 3.20 -11.52
CA ALA A 132 5.82 1.93 -12.02
C ALA A 132 6.91 2.10 -13.10
N THR A 133 6.98 3.26 -13.75
CA THR A 133 7.99 3.58 -14.77
C THR A 133 9.09 4.52 -14.26
N ALA A 134 9.05 4.92 -12.98
CA ALA A 134 10.09 5.75 -12.40
C ALA A 134 11.42 4.97 -12.33
N PRO A 135 12.55 5.57 -12.74
CA PRO A 135 13.82 4.84 -12.91
C PRO A 135 14.29 4.07 -11.68
N ASP A 136 14.03 4.61 -10.50
CA ASP A 136 14.42 4.05 -9.20
C ASP A 136 13.57 2.85 -8.74
N VAL A 137 12.42 2.59 -9.38
CA VAL A 137 11.48 1.53 -9.01
C VAL A 137 10.89 0.75 -10.19
N ALA A 138 11.40 0.98 -11.42
CA ALA A 138 10.90 0.35 -12.65
C ALA A 138 11.12 -1.19 -12.70
N ASP A 139 11.90 -1.73 -11.78
CA ASP A 139 12.15 -3.16 -11.63
C ASP A 139 10.95 -3.93 -11.06
N ALA A 140 10.05 -3.24 -10.36
CA ALA A 140 9.04 -3.87 -9.50
C ALA A 140 7.80 -4.37 -10.26
N ILE A 141 7.20 -3.52 -11.11
CA ILE A 141 5.88 -3.74 -11.71
C ILE A 141 6.00 -3.76 -13.25
N ASP A 142 5.48 -4.82 -13.87
CA ASP A 142 5.53 -4.96 -15.33
C ASP A 142 4.35 -4.24 -16.01
N PHE A 143 3.20 -4.14 -15.35
CA PHE A 143 2.03 -3.45 -15.88
C PHE A 143 1.10 -2.92 -14.78
N VAL A 144 0.38 -1.83 -15.06
CA VAL A 144 -0.61 -1.25 -14.15
C VAL A 144 -1.95 -1.16 -14.85
N LEU A 145 -2.98 -1.76 -14.26
CA LEU A 145 -4.38 -1.65 -14.66
C LEU A 145 -5.16 -0.83 -13.64
N THR A 146 -6.03 0.02 -14.14
CA THR A 146 -7.04 0.69 -13.31
C THR A 146 -8.27 -0.19 -13.13
N PHE A 147 -9.12 0.10 -12.12
CA PHE A 147 -10.37 -0.64 -11.96
C PHE A 147 -11.30 -0.48 -13.17
N GLN A 148 -11.31 0.69 -13.82
CA GLN A 148 -12.08 0.89 -15.05
C GLN A 148 -11.56 -0.02 -16.18
N GLU A 149 -10.25 -0.07 -16.41
CA GLU A 149 -9.65 -0.95 -17.42
C GLU A 149 -9.91 -2.44 -17.11
N LEU A 150 -9.88 -2.82 -15.83
CA LEU A 150 -10.24 -4.18 -15.41
C LEU A 150 -11.71 -4.49 -15.68
N ASN A 151 -12.62 -3.54 -15.40
CA ASN A 151 -14.04 -3.68 -15.71
C ASN A 151 -14.29 -3.86 -17.21
N ASP A 152 -13.59 -3.09 -18.05
CA ASP A 152 -13.67 -3.21 -19.50
C ASP A 152 -13.18 -4.59 -19.98
N ILE A 153 -12.14 -5.14 -19.33
CA ILE A 153 -11.66 -6.51 -19.59
C ILE A 153 -12.75 -7.53 -19.22
N PHE A 154 -13.36 -7.46 -18.02
CA PHE A 154 -14.43 -8.37 -17.64
C PHE A 154 -15.61 -8.32 -18.63
N ASN A 155 -16.02 -7.12 -19.04
CA ASN A 155 -17.08 -6.94 -20.02
C ASN A 155 -16.70 -7.55 -21.39
N THR A 156 -15.45 -7.38 -21.84
CA THR A 156 -14.95 -7.94 -23.10
C THR A 156 -14.95 -9.48 -23.09
N PHE A 157 -14.65 -10.08 -21.95
CA PHE A 157 -14.69 -11.54 -21.76
C PHE A 157 -16.07 -12.07 -21.34
N ASN A 158 -17.06 -11.18 -21.25
CA ASN A 158 -18.46 -11.48 -20.95
C ASN A 158 -18.66 -12.32 -19.68
N PHE A 159 -18.04 -11.91 -18.56
CA PHE A 159 -18.31 -12.46 -17.24
C PHE A 159 -18.16 -11.40 -16.15
N HIS A 160 -18.77 -11.66 -15.00
CA HIS A 160 -18.67 -10.80 -13.83
C HIS A 160 -18.14 -11.60 -12.63
N PRO A 161 -17.28 -11.05 -11.77
CA PRO A 161 -16.75 -11.76 -10.59
C PRO A 161 -17.82 -12.39 -9.70
N LYS A 162 -18.97 -11.71 -9.50
CA LYS A 162 -20.08 -12.20 -8.67
C LYS A 162 -20.68 -13.55 -9.15
N ASP A 163 -20.56 -13.85 -10.45
CA ASP A 163 -21.11 -15.04 -11.05
C ASP A 163 -20.16 -16.26 -10.92
N LEU A 164 -18.98 -16.04 -10.35
CA LEU A 164 -17.98 -17.09 -10.20
C LEU A 164 -18.06 -17.72 -8.81
N LYS A 165 -17.80 -19.03 -8.77
CA LYS A 165 -17.49 -19.70 -7.51
C LYS A 165 -16.14 -19.21 -7.03
N GLY A 166 -16.09 -18.68 -5.79
CA GLY A 166 -14.84 -18.21 -5.19
C GLY A 166 -13.79 -19.32 -5.07
N ILE A 167 -12.52 -18.95 -5.21
CA ILE A 167 -11.36 -19.80 -4.96
C ILE A 167 -10.76 -19.35 -3.63
N PRO A 168 -10.90 -20.11 -2.52
CA PRO A 168 -10.42 -19.70 -1.21
C PRO A 168 -8.90 -19.49 -1.18
N SER A 169 -8.48 -18.51 -0.39
CA SER A 169 -7.10 -18.33 0.05
C SER A 169 -7.04 -18.30 1.57
N ILE A 170 -5.87 -18.57 2.13
CA ILE A 170 -5.63 -18.30 3.55
C ILE A 170 -5.62 -16.78 3.77
N GLU A 171 -6.02 -16.33 4.94
CA GLU A 171 -5.89 -14.94 5.32
C GLU A 171 -4.44 -14.66 5.76
N TYR A 172 -3.83 -13.63 5.19
CA TYR A 172 -2.42 -13.31 5.42
C TYR A 172 -2.17 -11.81 5.60
N THR A 173 -3.20 -10.99 5.42
CA THR A 173 -3.12 -9.52 5.55
C THR A 173 -3.80 -9.05 6.82
N SER A 174 -3.23 -8.01 7.45
CA SER A 174 -3.83 -7.42 8.63
C SER A 174 -4.92 -6.40 8.30
N ARG A 175 -5.74 -6.08 9.32
CA ARG A 175 -6.62 -4.92 9.30
C ARG A 175 -5.84 -3.65 8.92
N GLY A 176 -4.69 -3.44 9.55
CA GLY A 176 -3.83 -2.28 9.32
C GLY A 176 -3.45 -2.13 7.85
N GLY A 177 -2.93 -3.18 7.22
CA GLY A 177 -2.55 -3.17 5.80
C GLY A 177 -3.71 -2.89 4.86
N ARG A 178 -4.91 -3.43 5.13
CA ARG A 178 -6.12 -3.16 4.35
C ARG A 178 -6.58 -1.70 4.49
N LEU A 179 -6.41 -1.08 5.66
CA LEU A 179 -6.75 0.33 5.91
C LEU A 179 -5.90 1.33 5.13
N TYR A 180 -4.74 0.95 4.57
CA TYR A 180 -3.93 1.82 3.70
C TYR A 180 -4.71 2.36 2.48
N ALA A 181 -5.82 1.74 2.13
CA ALA A 181 -6.69 2.20 1.05
C ALA A 181 -7.39 3.54 1.33
N ARG A 182 -7.45 4.00 2.58
CA ARG A 182 -8.14 5.24 2.96
C ARG A 182 -7.26 6.17 3.78
N THR A 183 -7.59 7.46 3.75
CA THR A 183 -6.92 8.49 4.55
C THR A 183 -6.97 8.16 6.05
N GLY A 184 -5.84 8.26 6.71
CA GLY A 184 -5.64 7.92 8.11
C GLY A 184 -5.37 6.43 8.36
N GLY A 185 -5.42 5.60 7.32
CA GLY A 185 -5.16 4.16 7.44
C GLY A 185 -3.72 3.83 7.76
N VAL A 186 -2.77 4.55 7.15
CA VAL A 186 -1.34 4.40 7.45
C VAL A 186 -1.06 4.80 8.89
N SER A 187 -1.58 5.94 9.31
CA SER A 187 -1.39 6.44 10.69
C SER A 187 -1.92 5.46 11.74
N ILE A 188 -3.07 4.83 11.50
CA ILE A 188 -3.64 3.81 12.38
C ILE A 188 -2.72 2.60 12.44
N ALA A 189 -2.36 2.04 11.29
CA ALA A 189 -1.54 0.83 11.22
C ALA A 189 -0.16 1.03 11.88
N VAL A 190 0.50 2.15 11.59
CA VAL A 190 1.82 2.47 12.17
C VAL A 190 1.72 2.73 13.67
N SER A 191 0.68 3.44 14.14
CA SER A 191 0.45 3.67 15.57
C SER A 191 0.31 2.36 16.35
N GLU A 192 -0.53 1.45 15.84
CA GLU A 192 -0.75 0.15 16.46
C GLU A 192 0.52 -0.72 16.47
N ALA A 193 1.31 -0.69 15.39
CA ALA A 193 2.59 -1.39 15.36
C ALA A 193 3.65 -0.77 16.30
N ILE A 194 3.66 0.56 16.44
CA ILE A 194 4.54 1.24 17.42
C ILE A 194 4.15 0.85 18.86
N GLU A 195 2.85 0.79 19.17
CA GLU A 195 2.38 0.38 20.50
C GLU A 195 2.87 -1.02 20.86
N GLU A 196 2.89 -1.95 19.92
CA GLU A 196 3.36 -3.33 20.10
C GLU A 196 4.89 -3.44 20.13
N LEU A 197 5.59 -2.77 19.20
CA LEU A 197 7.03 -2.93 19.03
C LEU A 197 7.86 -1.98 19.91
N TYR A 198 7.35 -0.78 20.18
CA TYR A 198 8.05 0.31 20.85
C TYR A 198 7.10 1.07 21.79
N PRO A 199 6.54 0.43 22.83
CA PRO A 199 5.51 1.02 23.69
C PRO A 199 5.95 2.34 24.35
N ASP A 200 7.24 2.51 24.63
CA ASP A 200 7.77 3.76 25.18
C ASP A 200 7.75 4.94 24.18
N LYS A 201 7.60 4.66 22.88
CA LYS A 201 7.58 5.65 21.81
C LYS A 201 6.18 6.16 21.49
N ILE A 202 5.13 5.41 21.82
CA ILE A 202 3.75 5.78 21.52
C ILE A 202 3.37 7.16 22.09
N LYS A 203 3.95 7.55 23.22
CA LYS A 203 3.74 8.89 23.81
C LYS A 203 4.17 10.05 22.91
N TYR A 204 5.06 9.79 21.94
CA TYR A 204 5.50 10.77 20.95
C TYR A 204 4.69 10.70 19.66
N PHE A 205 3.88 9.65 19.44
CA PHE A 205 3.14 9.48 18.20
C PHE A 205 1.94 10.43 18.14
N LYS A 206 2.09 11.51 17.40
CA LYS A 206 1.04 12.49 17.15
C LYS A 206 0.86 12.65 15.67
N SER A 207 -0.12 11.95 15.11
CA SER A 207 -0.35 11.95 13.66
C SER A 207 -1.25 13.09 13.21
N LYS A 208 -0.94 13.61 12.03
CA LYS A 208 -1.83 14.45 11.23
C LYS A 208 -1.94 13.86 9.84
N LYS A 209 -3.15 13.92 9.29
CA LYS A 209 -3.46 13.43 7.96
C LYS A 209 -3.97 14.58 7.10
N ALA A 210 -3.69 14.51 5.79
CA ALA A 210 -4.21 15.43 4.80
C ALA A 210 -4.72 14.65 3.58
N GLU A 211 -5.83 15.09 3.01
CA GLU A 211 -6.43 14.51 1.83
C GLU A 211 -6.78 15.56 0.77
N GLY A 212 -6.56 15.19 -0.49
CA GLY A 212 -6.65 16.15 -1.58
C GLY A 212 -5.49 17.14 -1.62
N VAL A 213 -5.28 17.76 -2.78
CA VAL A 213 -4.12 18.64 -3.04
C VAL A 213 -4.08 19.83 -2.10
N LYS A 214 -5.25 20.41 -1.77
CA LYS A 214 -5.35 21.61 -0.93
C LYS A 214 -4.87 21.34 0.49
N GLU A 215 -5.43 20.34 1.16
CA GLU A 215 -5.02 20.01 2.53
C GLU A 215 -3.57 19.54 2.60
N CYS A 216 -3.10 18.77 1.59
CA CYS A 216 -1.71 18.37 1.49
C CYS A 216 -0.75 19.57 1.44
N LYS A 217 -1.09 20.63 0.70
CA LYS A 217 -0.33 21.88 0.70
C LYS A 217 -0.35 22.56 2.07
N GLU A 218 -1.54 22.73 2.64
CA GLU A 218 -1.71 23.41 3.92
C GLU A 218 -0.91 22.75 5.05
N ILE A 219 -0.87 21.41 5.09
CA ILE A 219 -0.12 20.69 6.12
C ILE A 219 1.39 20.80 5.90
N LEU A 220 1.87 20.77 4.64
CA LEU A 220 3.28 20.92 4.31
C LEU A 220 3.77 22.36 4.56
N ASP A 221 2.97 23.37 4.27
CA ASP A 221 3.28 24.79 4.58
C ASP A 221 3.44 24.98 6.10
N LYS A 222 2.56 24.35 6.91
CA LYS A 222 2.67 24.37 8.37
C LYS A 222 3.92 23.62 8.86
N ALA A 223 4.26 22.50 8.22
CA ALA A 223 5.48 21.75 8.56
C ALA A 223 6.74 22.57 8.27
N LEU A 224 6.82 23.22 7.10
CA LEU A 224 7.94 24.10 6.74
C LEU A 224 8.11 25.28 7.69
N SER A 225 7.00 25.87 8.13
CA SER A 225 7.02 27.03 9.05
C SER A 225 7.25 26.65 10.53
N GLY A 226 7.38 25.35 10.84
CA GLY A 226 7.51 24.87 12.23
C GLY A 226 6.23 25.02 13.07
N ASN A 227 5.09 25.30 12.44
CA ASN A 227 3.81 25.54 13.10
C ASN A 227 2.89 24.31 13.09
N LEU A 228 3.45 23.12 12.92
CA LEU A 228 2.71 21.87 12.89
C LEU A 228 2.89 21.10 14.20
N ASP A 229 1.80 20.95 14.95
CA ASP A 229 1.77 20.13 16.15
C ASP A 229 1.51 18.66 15.76
N ALA A 230 2.53 18.00 15.23
CA ALA A 230 2.55 16.58 14.86
C ALA A 230 3.98 16.07 14.75
N THR A 231 4.14 14.77 14.99
CA THR A 231 5.41 14.04 14.82
C THR A 231 5.34 13.04 13.65
N PHE A 232 4.13 12.79 13.13
CA PHE A 232 3.90 11.92 12.00
C PHE A 232 2.88 12.53 11.03
N ILE A 233 3.21 12.62 9.75
CA ILE A 233 2.30 13.15 8.72
C ILE A 233 2.02 12.09 7.67
N GLU A 234 0.72 11.90 7.39
CA GLU A 234 0.21 11.10 6.28
C GLU A 234 -0.48 12.01 5.26
N GLY A 235 -0.13 11.88 3.97
CA GLY A 235 -0.75 12.64 2.90
C GLY A 235 -1.28 11.77 1.76
N MET A 236 -2.53 12.01 1.36
CA MET A 236 -3.21 11.35 0.25
C MET A 236 -3.67 12.37 -0.79
N GLY A 237 -3.28 12.19 -2.05
CA GLY A 237 -3.65 13.11 -3.13
C GLY A 237 -5.12 13.16 -3.50
N CYS A 238 -5.87 12.13 -3.15
CA CYS A 238 -7.32 12.06 -3.37
C CYS A 238 -8.06 12.24 -2.06
N VAL A 239 -9.22 12.90 -2.10
CA VAL A 239 -10.13 13.01 -0.96
C VAL A 239 -10.64 11.60 -0.60
N GLY A 240 -10.55 11.23 0.67
CA GLY A 240 -10.84 9.89 1.17
C GLY A 240 -9.69 8.88 1.00
N GLY A 241 -8.61 9.23 0.32
CA GLY A 241 -7.50 8.32 -0.01
C GLY A 241 -7.74 7.55 -1.32
N CYS A 242 -7.22 6.33 -1.43
CA CYS A 242 -7.35 5.51 -2.64
C CYS A 242 -8.80 5.11 -2.95
N VAL A 243 -9.65 5.00 -1.93
CA VAL A 243 -11.10 4.76 -2.10
C VAL A 243 -11.83 5.91 -2.81
N GLY A 244 -11.23 7.11 -2.85
CA GLY A 244 -11.68 8.27 -3.64
C GLY A 244 -10.83 8.49 -4.90
N GLY A 245 -10.10 7.49 -5.36
CA GLY A 245 -9.21 7.60 -6.51
C GLY A 245 -9.93 7.86 -7.83
N PRO A 246 -9.22 8.37 -8.86
CA PRO A 246 -9.85 8.86 -10.10
C PRO A 246 -10.43 7.75 -10.99
N LYS A 247 -10.16 6.48 -10.67
CA LYS A 247 -10.58 5.31 -11.46
C LYS A 247 -11.37 4.28 -10.64
N ILE A 248 -12.06 4.74 -9.59
CA ILE A 248 -13.08 3.96 -8.87
C ILE A 248 -14.33 3.77 -9.73
N LEU A 249 -15.09 2.72 -9.43
CA LEU A 249 -16.34 2.37 -10.13
C LEU A 249 -17.60 2.70 -9.34
N VAL A 250 -17.45 2.94 -8.04
CA VAL A 250 -18.55 3.26 -7.11
C VAL A 250 -18.24 4.56 -6.37
N PRO A 251 -19.23 5.23 -5.76
CA PRO A 251 -18.98 6.42 -4.94
C PRO A 251 -17.93 6.16 -3.84
N ALA A 252 -17.08 7.14 -3.58
CA ALA A 252 -16.00 7.04 -2.59
C ALA A 252 -16.51 6.66 -1.18
N SER A 253 -17.70 7.13 -0.80
CA SER A 253 -18.37 6.77 0.47
C SER A 253 -18.65 5.27 0.58
N ASP A 254 -19.08 4.65 -0.50
CA ASP A 254 -19.45 3.24 -0.54
C ASP A 254 -18.18 2.37 -0.64
N ALA A 255 -17.21 2.77 -1.45
CA ALA A 255 -15.89 2.16 -1.48
C ALA A 255 -15.23 2.17 -0.09
N LYS A 256 -15.32 3.29 0.65
CA LYS A 256 -14.79 3.40 2.02
C LYS A 256 -15.48 2.42 2.97
N LYS A 257 -16.83 2.33 2.93
CA LYS A 257 -17.58 1.38 3.78
C LYS A 257 -17.17 -0.07 3.49
N ALA A 258 -17.04 -0.43 2.21
CA ALA A 258 -16.63 -1.77 1.81
C ALA A 258 -15.21 -2.12 2.28
N VAL A 259 -14.26 -1.19 2.14
CA VAL A 259 -12.89 -1.36 2.63
C VAL A 259 -12.86 -1.44 4.16
N ASP A 260 -13.55 -0.54 4.86
CA ASP A 260 -13.60 -0.56 6.32
C ASP A 260 -14.17 -1.90 6.82
N LYS A 261 -15.31 -2.37 6.27
CA LYS A 261 -15.88 -3.68 6.61
C LYS A 261 -14.85 -4.79 6.40
N PHE A 262 -14.25 -4.85 5.21
CA PHE A 262 -13.26 -5.88 4.87
C PHE A 262 -12.03 -5.85 5.79
N ALA A 263 -11.56 -4.65 6.15
CA ALA A 263 -10.44 -4.49 7.06
C ALA A 263 -10.78 -4.90 8.49
N TYR A 264 -11.93 -4.45 9.02
CA TYR A 264 -12.32 -4.76 10.39
C TYR A 264 -12.75 -6.22 10.59
N ASP A 265 -13.17 -6.92 9.53
CA ASP A 265 -13.44 -8.36 9.53
C ASP A 265 -12.15 -9.22 9.56
N ALA A 266 -10.97 -8.64 9.26
CA ALA A 266 -9.70 -9.37 9.30
C ALA A 266 -9.45 -10.02 10.66
N SER A 267 -8.97 -11.28 10.67
CA SER A 267 -8.57 -11.98 11.90
C SER A 267 -7.29 -11.41 12.49
N ILE A 268 -6.34 -11.03 11.61
CA ILE A 268 -5.08 -10.37 11.97
C ILE A 268 -5.35 -8.87 12.13
N LYS A 269 -5.19 -8.33 13.34
CA LYS A 269 -5.49 -6.91 13.59
C LYS A 269 -4.27 -6.01 13.31
N VAL A 270 -3.11 -6.41 13.78
CA VAL A 270 -1.84 -5.66 13.63
C VAL A 270 -0.86 -6.49 12.82
N ALA A 271 -0.11 -5.85 11.93
CA ALA A 271 0.83 -6.50 11.00
C ALA A 271 1.82 -7.44 11.71
N VAL A 272 2.31 -7.05 12.87
CA VAL A 272 3.30 -7.79 13.68
C VAL A 272 2.79 -9.14 14.21
N HIS A 273 1.50 -9.42 14.11
CA HIS A 273 0.92 -10.71 14.51
C HIS A 273 0.74 -11.68 13.34
N SER A 274 1.20 -11.32 12.15
CA SER A 274 1.09 -12.16 10.95
C SER A 274 2.29 -13.10 10.82
N LYS A 275 2.10 -14.39 11.15
CA LYS A 275 3.16 -15.41 10.94
C LYS A 275 3.58 -15.55 9.48
N ILE A 276 2.65 -15.33 8.54
CA ILE A 276 2.97 -15.37 7.12
C ILE A 276 3.86 -14.20 6.72
N LEU A 277 3.68 -13.04 7.37
CA LEU A 277 4.57 -11.91 7.19
C LEU A 277 6.00 -12.26 7.65
N ASP A 278 6.14 -12.87 8.82
CA ASP A 278 7.44 -13.30 9.34
C ASP A 278 8.10 -14.30 8.39
N ASP A 279 7.36 -15.32 7.93
CA ASP A 279 7.87 -16.35 7.00
C ASP A 279 8.34 -15.74 5.66
N VAL A 280 7.65 -14.71 5.16
CA VAL A 280 8.04 -14.04 3.90
C VAL A 280 9.21 -13.10 4.12
N LEU A 281 9.24 -12.36 5.23
CA LEU A 281 10.38 -11.51 5.60
C LEU A 281 11.66 -12.35 5.73
N GLU A 282 11.59 -13.51 6.40
CA GLU A 282 12.73 -14.43 6.51
C GLU A 282 13.23 -14.90 5.13
N LYS A 283 12.32 -15.27 4.21
CA LYS A 283 12.68 -15.70 2.85
C LYS A 283 13.37 -14.61 2.03
N ILE A 284 13.12 -13.35 2.31
CA ILE A 284 13.78 -12.21 1.66
C ILE A 284 14.98 -11.68 2.46
N GLY A 285 15.38 -12.37 3.54
CA GLY A 285 16.57 -12.07 4.32
C GLY A 285 16.40 -11.09 5.47
N ILE A 286 15.18 -10.82 5.88
CA ILE A 286 14.83 -9.97 7.04
C ILE A 286 14.35 -10.90 8.16
N THR A 287 15.20 -11.13 9.17
CA THR A 287 14.95 -12.10 10.24
C THR A 287 14.71 -11.47 11.62
N SER A 288 14.92 -10.16 11.72
CA SER A 288 14.76 -9.41 12.95
C SER A 288 14.42 -7.94 12.69
N LEU A 289 13.94 -7.24 13.71
CA LEU A 289 13.70 -5.79 13.63
C LEU A 289 14.98 -5.00 13.37
N GLU A 290 16.15 -5.50 13.80
CA GLU A 290 17.44 -4.85 13.53
C GLU A 290 17.78 -4.88 12.04
N ASP A 291 17.31 -5.88 11.29
CA ASP A 291 17.52 -5.97 9.85
C ASP A 291 16.85 -4.83 9.09
N PHE A 292 15.76 -4.25 9.63
CA PHE A 292 15.15 -3.03 9.08
C PHE A 292 16.01 -1.77 9.24
N LYS A 293 17.12 -1.84 9.97
CA LYS A 293 18.11 -0.75 10.09
C LYS A 293 19.28 -0.93 9.14
N ASP A 294 19.40 -2.08 8.47
CA ASP A 294 20.47 -2.38 7.50
C ASP A 294 20.01 -2.03 6.07
N PRO A 295 20.54 -0.96 5.46
CA PRO A 295 20.14 -0.54 4.11
C PRO A 295 20.33 -1.61 3.03
N LYS A 296 21.25 -2.57 3.24
CA LYS A 296 21.47 -3.67 2.29
C LYS A 296 20.36 -4.71 2.33
N LYS A 297 19.73 -4.92 3.49
CA LYS A 297 18.65 -5.88 3.67
C LYS A 297 17.30 -5.32 3.25
N ILE A 298 17.08 -4.03 3.45
CA ILE A 298 15.79 -3.39 3.18
C ILE A 298 15.74 -2.60 1.86
N ASN A 299 16.76 -2.67 1.01
CA ASN A 299 16.83 -1.95 -0.26
C ASN A 299 15.59 -2.17 -1.16
N MET A 300 14.98 -3.37 -1.08
CA MET A 300 13.75 -3.64 -1.82
C MET A 300 12.51 -2.89 -1.28
N LEU A 301 12.57 -2.42 -0.04
CA LEU A 301 11.50 -1.65 0.62
C LEU A 301 11.78 -0.14 0.62
N GLU A 302 12.90 0.28 0.02
CA GLU A 302 13.36 1.67 -0.01
C GLU A 302 13.50 2.23 -1.42
N ARG A 303 13.50 3.55 -1.48
CA ARG A 303 13.81 4.33 -2.68
C ARG A 303 14.59 5.59 -2.31
N GLU A 304 15.30 6.15 -3.28
CA GLU A 304 15.99 7.44 -3.16
C GLU A 304 15.04 8.60 -3.49
N PHE A 305 15.17 9.69 -2.73
CA PHE A 305 14.35 10.90 -2.90
C PHE A 305 15.19 12.14 -3.28
#